data_a6ec8e2e19b2347f69bbd1cd69c8ab38
#
_entry.id   a6ec8e2e19b2347f69bbd1cd69c8ab38
#
_cell.length_a   1.000
_cell.length_b   1.000
_cell.length_c   1.000
_cell.angle_alpha   90.00
_cell.angle_beta   90.00
_cell.angle_gamma   90.00
#
_symmetry.space_group_name_H-M   'P 1'
#
loop_
_entity.id
_entity.type
_entity.pdbx_description
1 polymer ?
#
loop_
_entity_poly.entity_id
_entity_poly.type
_entity_poly.pdbx_seq_one_letter_code
_entity_poly.pdbx_strand_id
1 'polypeptide(L)'
;MNIDHDSLVFDERGLIPVVVQDWISSEVLMVAYSDRKALEMSEQTGYMHFFSRSRQKLWKKGESSGNVMEIMEIRSDCDNDSILAKVRINGPSCHTGERSCFFKSIFGEETPSLSFIKELEAYLRERIQSDPDRSYTASLNQKGLAEISKKIGEEGVESALAIASGNKGNSVYEIADLVYHLLVGMIVSDINIEDIILELRNRHKSE
;
A
#
# COMPACT_ATOMS: atom_id res chain seq x y z
N MET A 1 20.48 -0.72 8.82
CA MET A 1 19.35 -0.36 9.72
C MET A 1 19.91 -0.57 11.12
N ASN A 2 19.63 0.29 12.06
CA ASN A 2 20.12 0.12 13.44
C ASN A 2 18.94 0.38 14.39
N ILE A 3 18.39 -0.69 14.97
CA ILE A 3 17.29 -0.61 15.94
C ILE A 3 17.90 -0.41 17.32
N ASP A 4 17.44 0.60 18.05
CA ASP A 4 17.83 0.78 19.45
C ASP A 4 17.05 -0.22 20.33
N HIS A 5 17.58 -1.44 20.40
CA HIS A 5 16.97 -2.54 21.16
C HIS A 5 16.91 -2.30 22.66
N ASP A 6 17.76 -1.43 23.19
CA ASP A 6 17.87 -1.20 24.64
C ASP A 6 16.84 -0.18 25.13
N SER A 7 16.29 0.63 24.23
CA SER A 7 15.18 1.54 24.53
C SER A 7 13.82 0.84 24.55
N LEU A 8 13.69 -0.36 23.97
CA LEU A 8 12.42 -1.06 23.85
C LEU A 8 12.00 -1.77 25.14
N VAL A 9 10.73 -1.66 25.47
CA VAL A 9 10.10 -2.28 26.62
C VAL A 9 9.33 -3.53 26.18
N PHE A 10 9.79 -4.70 26.63
CA PHE A 10 9.15 -5.98 26.34
C PHE A 10 8.24 -6.38 27.52
N ASP A 11 7.19 -7.13 27.23
CA ASP A 11 6.31 -7.69 28.26
C ASP A 11 7.04 -8.74 29.14
N GLU A 12 6.36 -9.26 30.17
CA GLU A 12 6.89 -10.28 31.09
C GLU A 12 7.34 -11.58 30.39
N ARG A 13 6.92 -11.80 29.14
CA ARG A 13 7.28 -12.95 28.29
C ARG A 13 8.42 -12.62 27.33
N GLY A 14 8.96 -11.42 27.41
CA GLY A 14 9.98 -10.93 26.49
C GLY A 14 9.46 -10.62 25.10
N LEU A 15 8.17 -10.28 24.95
CA LEU A 15 7.53 -9.98 23.68
C LEU A 15 7.11 -8.51 23.61
N ILE A 16 7.16 -7.97 22.39
CA ILE A 16 6.66 -6.64 22.05
C ILE A 16 5.65 -6.77 20.90
N PRO A 17 4.47 -6.12 20.94
CA PRO A 17 3.54 -6.09 19.83
C PRO A 17 4.10 -5.28 18.67
N VAL A 18 3.85 -5.75 17.47
CA VAL A 18 4.27 -5.10 16.22
C VAL A 18 3.04 -4.90 15.34
N VAL A 19 2.66 -3.64 15.15
CA VAL A 19 1.69 -3.23 14.14
C VAL A 19 2.42 -3.13 12.82
N VAL A 20 1.96 -3.88 11.81
CA VAL A 20 2.55 -3.87 10.48
C VAL A 20 1.66 -3.06 9.55
N GLN A 21 2.25 -2.07 8.89
CA GLN A 21 1.57 -1.10 8.05
C GLN A 21 2.21 -1.07 6.66
N ASP A 22 1.40 -0.97 5.62
CA ASP A 22 1.92 -0.67 4.27
C ASP A 22 2.56 0.73 4.26
N TRP A 23 3.77 0.82 3.73
CA TRP A 23 4.59 2.03 3.81
C TRP A 23 4.09 3.21 2.95
N ILE A 24 3.28 2.93 1.92
CA ILE A 24 2.69 3.95 1.03
C ILE A 24 1.24 4.25 1.42
N SER A 25 0.37 3.24 1.46
CA SER A 25 -1.06 3.45 1.72
C SER A 25 -1.37 3.73 3.18
N SER A 26 -0.44 3.44 4.09
CA SER A 26 -0.63 3.47 5.55
C SER A 26 -1.73 2.51 6.04
N GLU A 27 -2.13 1.55 5.22
CA GLU A 27 -3.05 0.49 5.61
C GLU A 27 -2.41 -0.43 6.65
N VAL A 28 -3.14 -0.73 7.72
CA VAL A 28 -2.68 -1.72 8.71
C VAL A 28 -2.88 -3.12 8.14
N LEU A 29 -1.80 -3.85 7.96
CA LEU A 29 -1.79 -5.16 7.32
C LEU A 29 -2.02 -6.31 8.32
N MET A 30 -1.37 -6.25 9.46
CA MET A 30 -1.50 -7.26 10.52
C MET A 30 -0.93 -6.75 11.84
N VAL A 31 -1.21 -7.50 12.91
CA VAL A 31 -0.50 -7.37 14.19
C VAL A 31 0.15 -8.71 14.53
N ALA A 32 1.39 -8.68 14.97
CA ALA A 32 2.13 -9.85 15.44
C ALA A 32 2.97 -9.49 16.68
N TYR A 33 3.76 -10.42 17.16
CA TYR A 33 4.68 -10.21 18.27
C TYR A 33 6.10 -10.53 17.85
N SER A 34 7.05 -9.78 18.38
CA SER A 34 8.48 -10.07 18.23
C SER A 34 9.12 -10.17 19.59
N ASP A 35 10.12 -11.03 19.70
CA ASP A 35 11.12 -10.99 20.77
C ASP A 35 12.37 -10.25 20.28
N ARG A 36 13.34 -10.01 21.15
CA ARG A 36 14.61 -9.34 20.81
C ARG A 36 15.29 -10.04 19.63
N LYS A 37 15.31 -11.37 19.61
CA LYS A 37 15.95 -12.14 18.53
C LYS A 37 15.24 -12.00 17.18
N ALA A 38 13.90 -11.92 17.16
CA ALA A 38 13.15 -11.65 15.95
C ALA A 38 13.47 -10.28 15.37
N LEU A 39 13.60 -9.26 16.22
CA LEU A 39 14.00 -7.91 15.80
C LEU A 39 15.43 -7.86 15.27
N GLU A 40 16.38 -8.52 15.94
CA GLU A 40 17.76 -8.65 15.45
C GLU A 40 17.83 -9.32 14.08
N MET A 41 17.06 -10.40 13.87
CA MET A 41 16.97 -11.06 12.56
C MET A 41 16.30 -10.16 11.50
N SER A 42 15.30 -9.40 11.90
CA SER A 42 14.64 -8.43 11.02
C SER A 42 15.62 -7.35 10.56
N GLU A 43 16.42 -6.83 11.47
CA GLU A 43 17.47 -5.86 11.20
C GLU A 43 18.55 -6.41 10.24
N GLN A 44 19.03 -7.64 10.50
CA GLN A 44 20.06 -8.29 9.70
C GLN A 44 19.62 -8.61 8.27
N THR A 45 18.36 -9.02 8.11
CA THR A 45 17.85 -9.49 6.81
C THR A 45 17.12 -8.41 6.01
N GLY A 46 16.67 -7.33 6.66
CA GLY A 46 15.81 -6.32 6.06
C GLY A 46 14.34 -6.77 5.89
N TYR A 47 13.97 -7.94 6.41
CA TYR A 47 12.62 -8.49 6.32
C TYR A 47 12.05 -8.77 7.70
N MET A 48 10.72 -8.58 7.86
CA MET A 48 10.06 -8.80 9.15
C MET A 48 10.10 -10.27 9.59
N HIS A 49 10.64 -10.46 10.79
CA HIS A 49 10.58 -11.69 11.56
C HIS A 49 9.76 -11.46 12.83
N PHE A 50 9.05 -12.49 13.25
CA PHE A 50 8.15 -12.45 14.37
C PHE A 50 8.36 -13.65 15.29
N PHE A 51 7.80 -13.59 16.50
CA PHE A 51 7.70 -14.71 17.40
C PHE A 51 6.27 -15.25 17.44
N SER A 52 6.11 -16.53 17.17
CA SER A 52 4.81 -17.19 17.25
C SER A 52 4.52 -17.63 18.69
N ARG A 53 3.55 -16.98 19.34
CA ARG A 53 3.14 -17.33 20.71
C ARG A 53 2.60 -18.76 20.85
N SER A 54 1.88 -19.25 19.85
CA SER A 54 1.31 -20.61 19.86
C SER A 54 2.34 -21.69 19.56
N ARG A 55 3.30 -21.42 18.67
CA ARG A 55 4.33 -22.38 18.25
C ARG A 55 5.64 -22.22 19.02
N GLN A 56 5.76 -21.17 19.82
CA GLN A 56 6.96 -20.83 20.62
C GLN A 56 8.24 -20.82 19.77
N LYS A 57 8.17 -20.23 18.58
CA LYS A 57 9.31 -20.15 17.65
C LYS A 57 9.28 -18.91 16.79
N LEU A 58 10.47 -18.53 16.35
CA LEU A 58 10.68 -17.52 15.33
C LEU A 58 10.11 -17.96 13.98
N TRP A 59 9.62 -17.02 13.22
CA TRP A 59 9.21 -17.24 11.84
C TRP A 59 9.41 -15.95 11.01
N LYS A 60 9.81 -16.12 9.76
CA LYS A 60 9.88 -15.03 8.78
C LYS A 60 8.54 -14.90 8.09
N LYS A 61 7.99 -13.70 8.02
CA LYS A 61 6.76 -13.48 7.24
C LYS A 61 7.02 -13.80 5.76
N GLY A 62 6.18 -14.64 5.20
CA GLY A 62 6.30 -15.06 3.80
C GLY A 62 7.26 -16.23 3.55
N GLU A 63 7.82 -16.88 4.58
CA GLU A 63 8.76 -18.01 4.39
C GLU A 63 8.17 -19.17 3.57
N SER A 64 6.85 -19.37 3.64
CA SER A 64 6.15 -20.43 2.89
C SER A 64 5.40 -19.90 1.67
N SER A 65 4.88 -18.66 1.70
CA SER A 65 4.03 -18.09 0.65
C SER A 65 4.80 -17.25 -0.38
N GLY A 66 6.03 -16.86 -0.08
CA GLY A 66 6.80 -15.89 -0.86
C GLY A 66 6.42 -14.42 -0.60
N ASN A 67 5.31 -14.16 0.10
CA ASN A 67 4.84 -12.81 0.40
C ASN A 67 5.62 -12.23 1.60
N VAL A 68 6.87 -11.90 1.37
CA VAL A 68 7.76 -11.31 2.39
C VAL A 68 7.42 -9.85 2.64
N MET A 69 7.79 -9.34 3.81
CA MET A 69 7.62 -7.96 4.22
C MET A 69 8.98 -7.29 4.35
N GLU A 70 9.37 -6.51 3.34
CA GLU A 70 10.59 -5.71 3.34
C GLU A 70 10.41 -4.50 4.24
N ILE A 71 11.36 -4.27 5.14
CA ILE A 71 11.29 -3.19 6.12
C ILE A 71 11.70 -1.87 5.47
N MET A 72 10.81 -0.90 5.49
CA MET A 72 11.08 0.47 5.04
C MET A 72 11.37 1.42 6.21
N GLU A 73 10.67 1.25 7.33
CA GLU A 73 10.83 2.05 8.54
C GLU A 73 10.34 1.27 9.75
N ILE A 74 11.02 1.42 10.90
CA ILE A 74 10.55 0.94 12.21
C ILE A 74 10.48 2.13 13.16
N ARG A 75 9.39 2.23 13.90
CA ARG A 75 9.18 3.23 14.96
C ARG A 75 8.73 2.52 16.22
N SER A 76 9.12 3.03 17.39
CA SER A 76 8.44 2.76 18.64
C SER A 76 7.34 3.79 18.89
N ASP A 77 6.43 3.48 19.79
CA ASP A 77 5.49 4.45 20.35
C ASP A 77 6.13 5.30 21.45
N CYS A 78 5.33 6.07 22.20
CA CYS A 78 5.84 7.09 23.14
C CYS A 78 6.49 6.50 24.40
N ASP A 79 6.16 5.29 24.81
CA ASP A 79 6.69 4.56 25.97
C ASP A 79 7.48 3.31 25.58
N ASN A 80 7.70 3.13 24.26
CA ASN A 80 8.54 2.09 23.66
C ASN A 80 8.07 0.65 23.93
N ASP A 81 6.78 0.45 24.24
CA ASP A 81 6.20 -0.87 24.48
C ASP A 81 5.48 -1.46 23.24
N SER A 82 5.45 -0.71 22.14
CA SER A 82 4.85 -1.12 20.86
C SER A 82 5.69 -0.67 19.67
N ILE A 83 5.68 -1.46 18.61
CA ILE A 83 6.40 -1.17 17.36
C ILE A 83 5.43 -0.96 16.22
N LEU A 84 5.64 0.10 15.42
CA LEU A 84 5.08 0.28 14.10
C LEU A 84 6.14 -0.07 13.06
N ALA A 85 5.93 -1.17 12.33
CA ALA A 85 6.78 -1.56 11.20
C ALA A 85 6.10 -1.17 9.89
N LYS A 86 6.67 -0.20 9.17
CA LYS A 86 6.25 0.13 7.81
C LYS A 86 6.99 -0.74 6.82
N VAL A 87 6.24 -1.49 6.01
CA VAL A 87 6.79 -2.50 5.13
C VAL A 87 6.31 -2.33 3.69
N ARG A 88 7.18 -2.70 2.75
CA ARG A 88 6.77 -2.98 1.37
C ARG A 88 6.37 -4.44 1.27
N ILE A 89 5.22 -4.71 0.68
CA ILE A 89 4.70 -6.06 0.49
C ILE A 89 4.32 -6.29 -0.97
N ASN A 90 4.67 -7.45 -1.49
CA ASN A 90 4.24 -7.94 -2.79
C ASN A 90 3.27 -9.11 -2.57
N GLY A 91 1.97 -8.86 -2.76
CA GLY A 91 0.92 -9.84 -2.56
C GLY A 91 0.23 -9.75 -1.18
N PRO A 92 -0.65 -10.71 -0.86
CA PRO A 92 -1.48 -10.69 0.34
C PRO A 92 -0.67 -10.89 1.64
N SER A 93 -1.03 -10.13 2.67
CA SER A 93 -0.44 -10.32 4.00
C SER A 93 -1.15 -11.41 4.80
N CYS A 94 -2.42 -11.66 4.54
CA CYS A 94 -3.20 -12.68 5.24
C CYS A 94 -2.99 -14.07 4.62
N HIS A 95 -3.07 -15.12 5.46
CA HIS A 95 -3.03 -16.51 5.01
C HIS A 95 -4.29 -16.94 4.25
N THR A 96 -5.37 -16.16 4.34
CA THR A 96 -6.63 -16.36 3.58
C THR A 96 -6.56 -15.84 2.15
N GLY A 97 -5.48 -15.13 1.78
CA GLY A 97 -5.34 -14.49 0.49
C GLY A 97 -5.75 -13.01 0.48
N GLU A 98 -6.25 -12.49 1.60
CA GLU A 98 -6.62 -11.08 1.74
C GLU A 98 -5.38 -10.18 1.90
N ARG A 99 -5.46 -8.96 1.40
CA ARG A 99 -4.38 -7.99 1.50
C ARG A 99 -4.04 -7.67 2.96
N SER A 100 -5.03 -7.42 3.80
CA SER A 100 -4.92 -7.17 5.23
C SER A 100 -5.57 -8.30 6.04
N CYS A 101 -5.09 -8.50 7.28
CA CYS A 101 -5.78 -9.36 8.24
C CYS A 101 -7.06 -8.72 8.81
N PHE A 102 -7.24 -7.41 8.61
CA PHE A 102 -8.36 -6.62 9.12
C PHE A 102 -9.47 -6.41 8.07
N PHE A 103 -9.69 -7.39 7.21
CA PHE A 103 -10.68 -7.33 6.13
C PHE A 103 -12.14 -7.48 6.57
N LYS A 104 -12.39 -7.91 7.82
CA LYS A 104 -13.76 -8.11 8.33
C LYS A 104 -14.16 -6.99 9.28
N SER A 105 -15.14 -6.18 8.88
CA SER A 105 -15.79 -5.24 9.78
C SER A 105 -16.60 -5.96 10.86
N ILE A 106 -16.51 -5.50 12.09
CA ILE A 106 -17.32 -5.96 13.22
C ILE A 106 -18.29 -4.88 13.73
N PHE A 107 -18.10 -3.63 13.28
CA PHE A 107 -18.96 -2.49 13.60
C PHE A 107 -18.77 -1.36 12.57
N GLY A 108 -19.86 -0.68 12.22
CA GLY A 108 -19.85 0.42 11.26
C GLY A 108 -19.85 -0.02 9.80
N GLU A 109 -19.91 0.96 8.92
CA GLU A 109 -19.78 0.79 7.47
C GLU A 109 -18.34 0.96 7.04
N GLU A 110 -18.00 0.43 5.87
CA GLU A 110 -16.69 0.63 5.26
C GLU A 110 -16.45 2.13 5.01
N THR A 111 -15.34 2.64 5.51
CA THR A 111 -14.98 4.04 5.36
C THR A 111 -14.06 4.22 4.16
N PRO A 112 -14.24 5.31 3.37
CA PRO A 112 -13.30 5.62 2.29
C PRO A 112 -11.88 5.72 2.79
N SER A 113 -10.95 5.05 2.10
CA SER A 113 -9.54 5.04 2.43
C SER A 113 -8.69 5.40 1.22
N LEU A 114 -7.56 6.08 1.45
CA LEU A 114 -6.57 6.33 0.41
C LEU A 114 -5.90 5.03 -0.07
N SER A 115 -5.99 3.92 0.69
CA SER A 115 -5.54 2.60 0.25
C SER A 115 -6.25 2.15 -1.03
N PHE A 116 -7.49 2.61 -1.25
CA PHE A 116 -8.28 2.33 -2.47
C PHE A 116 -7.54 2.69 -3.76
N ILE A 117 -6.74 3.76 -3.77
CA ILE A 117 -5.95 4.11 -4.97
C ILE A 117 -4.94 3.00 -5.31
N LYS A 118 -4.33 2.37 -4.30
CA LYS A 118 -3.41 1.24 -4.47
C LYS A 118 -4.14 -0.04 -4.91
N GLU A 119 -5.31 -0.27 -4.37
CA GLU A 119 -6.19 -1.38 -4.75
C GLU A 119 -6.67 -1.22 -6.19
N LEU A 120 -7.09 0.00 -6.57
CA LEU A 120 -7.49 0.33 -7.93
C LEU A 120 -6.33 0.14 -8.92
N GLU A 121 -5.12 0.58 -8.58
CA GLU A 121 -3.92 0.33 -9.40
C GLU A 121 -3.72 -1.17 -9.63
N ALA A 122 -3.77 -1.98 -8.60
CA ALA A 122 -3.62 -3.43 -8.71
C ALA A 122 -4.73 -4.05 -9.58
N TYR A 123 -5.98 -3.67 -9.35
CA TYR A 123 -7.12 -4.10 -10.16
C TYR A 123 -6.96 -3.72 -11.65
N LEU A 124 -6.52 -2.50 -11.94
CA LEU A 124 -6.33 -2.04 -13.33
C LEU A 124 -5.19 -2.80 -14.02
N ARG A 125 -4.12 -3.20 -13.31
CA ARG A 125 -3.05 -4.06 -13.85
C ARG A 125 -3.58 -5.42 -14.33
N GLU A 126 -4.52 -6.00 -13.60
CA GLU A 126 -5.18 -7.24 -14.01
C GLU A 126 -6.15 -6.99 -15.19
N ARG A 127 -6.93 -5.90 -15.11
CA ARG A 127 -7.94 -5.56 -16.14
C ARG A 127 -7.33 -5.25 -17.51
N ILE A 128 -6.14 -4.67 -17.56
CA ILE A 128 -5.41 -4.40 -18.81
C ILE A 128 -5.11 -5.69 -19.59
N GLN A 129 -4.93 -6.81 -18.89
CA GLN A 129 -4.64 -8.12 -19.48
C GLN A 129 -5.91 -8.92 -19.85
N SER A 130 -7.09 -8.39 -19.55
CA SER A 130 -8.35 -9.07 -19.81
C SER A 130 -8.82 -8.94 -21.27
N ASP A 131 -9.94 -9.59 -21.61
CA ASP A 131 -10.55 -9.53 -22.94
C ASP A 131 -10.98 -8.08 -23.30
N PRO A 132 -10.44 -7.47 -24.38
CA PRO A 132 -10.79 -6.11 -24.80
C PRO A 132 -12.27 -5.91 -25.15
N ASP A 133 -12.97 -6.97 -25.57
CA ASP A 133 -14.40 -6.91 -25.90
C ASP A 133 -15.29 -6.81 -24.66
N ARG A 134 -14.72 -7.12 -23.47
CA ARG A 134 -15.41 -7.13 -22.18
C ARG A 134 -14.88 -6.12 -21.16
N SER A 135 -13.81 -5.44 -21.50
CA SER A 135 -13.14 -4.51 -20.59
C SER A 135 -12.74 -3.24 -21.30
N TYR A 136 -13.32 -2.12 -20.87
CA TYR A 136 -12.93 -0.80 -21.34
C TYR A 136 -11.42 -0.55 -21.17
N THR A 137 -10.85 -0.90 -20.02
CA THR A 137 -9.41 -0.76 -19.73
C THR A 137 -8.55 -1.55 -20.71
N ALA A 138 -8.91 -2.80 -20.99
CA ALA A 138 -8.19 -3.63 -21.95
C ALA A 138 -8.34 -3.10 -23.38
N SER A 139 -9.55 -2.65 -23.79
CA SER A 139 -9.80 -2.01 -25.08
C SER A 139 -8.98 -0.73 -25.24
N LEU A 140 -8.88 0.10 -24.19
CA LEU A 140 -8.08 1.30 -24.21
C LEU A 140 -6.58 0.99 -24.34
N ASN A 141 -6.08 -0.02 -23.63
CA ASN A 141 -4.72 -0.51 -23.76
C ASN A 141 -4.41 -1.04 -25.18
N GLN A 142 -5.34 -1.78 -25.79
CA GLN A 142 -5.20 -2.29 -27.15
C GLN A 142 -5.06 -1.16 -28.18
N LYS A 143 -5.75 -0.02 -27.98
CA LYS A 143 -5.61 1.17 -28.83
C LYS A 143 -4.27 1.89 -28.66
N GLY A 144 -3.54 1.60 -27.59
CA GLY A 144 -2.19 2.06 -27.34
C GLY A 144 -2.08 3.42 -26.66
N LEU A 145 -0.82 3.80 -26.35
CA LEU A 145 -0.49 4.99 -25.55
C LEU A 145 -1.04 6.30 -26.15
N ALA A 146 -1.12 6.42 -27.47
CA ALA A 146 -1.65 7.64 -28.10
C ALA A 146 -3.11 7.89 -27.71
N GLU A 147 -3.96 6.85 -27.69
CA GLU A 147 -5.35 6.99 -27.30
C GLU A 147 -5.50 7.22 -25.80
N ILE A 148 -4.67 6.55 -24.98
CA ILE A 148 -4.63 6.79 -23.53
C ILE A 148 -4.24 8.25 -23.24
N SER A 149 -3.19 8.76 -23.89
CA SER A 149 -2.73 10.14 -23.72
C SER A 149 -3.78 11.17 -24.16
N LYS A 150 -4.49 10.87 -25.26
CA LYS A 150 -5.62 11.69 -25.72
C LYS A 150 -6.72 11.74 -24.66
N LYS A 151 -7.09 10.60 -24.05
CA LYS A 151 -8.07 10.55 -22.97
C LYS A 151 -7.62 11.37 -21.75
N ILE A 152 -6.39 11.24 -21.30
CA ILE A 152 -5.85 12.07 -20.20
C ILE A 152 -5.99 13.57 -20.53
N GLY A 153 -5.74 13.96 -21.78
CA GLY A 153 -5.90 15.35 -22.22
C GLY A 153 -7.35 15.83 -22.19
N GLU A 154 -8.28 15.01 -22.69
CA GLU A 154 -9.72 15.27 -22.68
C GLU A 154 -10.22 15.46 -21.24
N GLU A 155 -10.00 14.47 -20.36
CA GLU A 155 -10.43 14.52 -18.97
C GLU A 155 -9.75 15.65 -18.17
N GLY A 156 -8.52 15.99 -18.51
CA GLY A 156 -7.83 17.16 -17.93
C GLY A 156 -8.50 18.48 -18.26
N VAL A 157 -8.95 18.67 -19.49
CA VAL A 157 -9.71 19.87 -19.90
C VAL A 157 -11.10 19.88 -19.24
N GLU A 158 -11.82 18.76 -19.25
CA GLU A 158 -13.14 18.63 -18.63
C GLU A 158 -13.10 18.88 -17.12
N SER A 159 -12.09 18.33 -16.42
CA SER A 159 -11.81 18.63 -15.00
C SER A 159 -11.58 20.13 -14.75
N ALA A 160 -10.78 20.79 -15.59
CA ALA A 160 -10.49 22.22 -15.45
C ALA A 160 -11.75 23.07 -15.64
N LEU A 161 -12.57 22.76 -16.65
CA LEU A 161 -13.84 23.46 -16.91
C LEU A 161 -14.86 23.21 -15.77
N ALA A 162 -14.95 21.98 -15.28
CA ALA A 162 -15.82 21.64 -14.16
C ALA A 162 -15.45 22.41 -12.89
N ILE A 163 -14.16 22.48 -12.55
CA ILE A 163 -13.66 23.28 -11.42
C ILE A 163 -14.00 24.76 -11.62
N ALA A 164 -13.77 25.31 -12.80
CA ALA A 164 -14.05 26.70 -13.12
C ALA A 164 -15.55 27.05 -13.02
N SER A 165 -16.43 26.07 -13.26
CA SER A 165 -17.88 26.24 -13.14
C SER A 165 -18.37 26.36 -11.70
N GLY A 166 -17.56 25.95 -10.71
CA GLY A 166 -17.94 25.91 -9.30
C GLY A 166 -18.92 24.78 -8.93
N ASN A 167 -19.25 23.90 -9.85
CA ASN A 167 -20.14 22.76 -9.57
C ASN A 167 -19.33 21.61 -8.97
N LYS A 168 -19.39 21.47 -7.63
CA LYS A 168 -18.64 20.44 -6.88
C LYS A 168 -18.93 19.01 -7.39
N GLY A 169 -20.19 18.68 -7.65
CA GLY A 169 -20.56 17.32 -8.08
C GLY A 169 -19.91 16.96 -9.42
N ASN A 170 -20.02 17.87 -10.39
CA ASN A 170 -19.39 17.69 -11.70
C ASN A 170 -17.86 17.67 -11.59
N SER A 171 -17.28 18.55 -10.76
CA SER A 171 -15.83 18.56 -10.56
C SER A 171 -15.31 17.22 -9.99
N VAL A 172 -16.02 16.63 -9.05
CA VAL A 172 -15.65 15.31 -8.47
C VAL A 172 -15.71 14.22 -9.54
N TYR A 173 -16.72 14.24 -10.39
CA TYR A 173 -16.90 13.26 -11.47
C TYR A 173 -15.75 13.33 -12.48
N GLU A 174 -15.48 14.50 -13.04
CA GLU A 174 -14.43 14.68 -14.06
C GLU A 174 -13.01 14.43 -13.51
N ILE A 175 -12.75 14.86 -12.25
CA ILE A 175 -11.48 14.56 -11.59
C ILE A 175 -11.30 13.05 -11.37
N ALA A 176 -12.37 12.32 -11.05
CA ALA A 176 -12.29 10.86 -10.90
C ALA A 176 -11.94 10.18 -12.22
N ASP A 177 -12.52 10.63 -13.34
CA ASP A 177 -12.22 10.13 -14.69
C ASP A 177 -10.76 10.46 -15.08
N LEU A 178 -10.29 11.67 -14.79
CA LEU A 178 -8.88 12.03 -15.00
C LEU A 178 -7.93 11.12 -14.20
N VAL A 179 -8.20 10.90 -12.90
CA VAL A 179 -7.39 10.02 -12.04
C VAL A 179 -7.37 8.60 -12.58
N TYR A 180 -8.53 8.08 -13.03
CA TYR A 180 -8.62 6.76 -13.63
C TYR A 180 -7.74 6.63 -14.89
N HIS A 181 -7.83 7.56 -15.84
CA HIS A 181 -7.05 7.52 -17.07
C HIS A 181 -5.56 7.76 -16.82
N LEU A 182 -5.20 8.58 -15.82
CA LEU A 182 -3.80 8.73 -15.36
C LEU A 182 -3.24 7.40 -14.84
N LEU A 183 -3.99 6.68 -13.99
CA LEU A 183 -3.57 5.36 -13.50
C LEU A 183 -3.37 4.36 -14.64
N VAL A 184 -4.28 4.31 -15.62
CA VAL A 184 -4.13 3.45 -16.80
C VAL A 184 -2.87 3.82 -17.58
N GLY A 185 -2.63 5.11 -17.84
CA GLY A 185 -1.45 5.60 -18.55
C GLY A 185 -0.16 5.28 -17.81
N MET A 186 -0.14 5.45 -16.48
CA MET A 186 0.99 5.10 -15.62
C MET A 186 1.32 3.62 -15.71
N ILE A 187 0.31 2.74 -15.58
CA ILE A 187 0.49 1.29 -15.62
C ILE A 187 1.09 0.84 -16.97
N VAL A 188 0.58 1.36 -18.08
CA VAL A 188 1.05 1.02 -19.44
C VAL A 188 2.48 1.55 -19.67
N SER A 189 2.88 2.59 -18.94
CA SER A 189 4.23 3.19 -18.99
C SER A 189 5.18 2.64 -17.92
N ASP A 190 4.77 1.59 -17.19
CA ASP A 190 5.53 0.99 -16.07
C ASP A 190 5.87 1.98 -14.94
N ILE A 191 4.97 2.92 -14.69
CA ILE A 191 5.02 3.89 -13.58
C ILE A 191 4.06 3.42 -12.49
N ASN A 192 4.50 3.43 -11.24
CA ASN A 192 3.67 3.09 -10.08
C ASN A 192 3.20 4.35 -9.36
N ILE A 193 2.10 4.27 -8.62
CA ILE A 193 1.64 5.38 -7.78
C ILE A 193 2.69 5.75 -6.72
N GLU A 194 3.51 4.78 -6.28
CA GLU A 194 4.65 5.01 -5.39
C GLU A 194 5.65 6.02 -5.95
N ASP A 195 5.96 5.93 -7.25
CA ASP A 195 6.92 6.82 -7.93
C ASP A 195 6.42 8.27 -7.87
N ILE A 196 5.12 8.47 -8.09
CA ILE A 196 4.50 9.79 -8.03
C ILE A 196 4.51 10.36 -6.61
N ILE A 197 4.17 9.55 -5.60
CA ILE A 197 4.18 9.97 -4.19
C ILE A 197 5.60 10.35 -3.76
N LEU A 198 6.60 9.56 -4.13
CA LEU A 198 8.00 9.82 -3.80
C LEU A 198 8.49 11.12 -4.46
N GLU A 199 8.15 11.35 -5.74
CA GLU A 199 8.51 12.58 -6.45
C GLU A 199 7.86 13.81 -5.81
N LEU A 200 6.55 13.77 -5.51
CA LEU A 200 5.85 14.86 -4.83
C LEU A 200 6.47 15.15 -3.45
N ARG A 201 6.80 14.10 -2.69
CA ARG A 201 7.45 14.24 -1.39
C ARG A 201 8.84 14.87 -1.50
N ASN A 202 9.60 14.50 -2.52
CA ASN A 202 10.94 15.05 -2.75
C ASN A 202 10.87 16.54 -3.09
N ARG A 203 9.93 16.96 -3.94
CA ARG A 203 9.70 18.38 -4.25
C ARG A 203 9.34 19.20 -3.01
N HIS A 204 8.43 18.68 -2.18
CA HIS A 204 8.00 19.37 -0.96
C HIS A 204 9.11 19.51 0.10
N LYS A 205 10.09 18.61 0.14
CA LYS A 205 11.24 18.73 1.06
C LYS A 205 12.30 19.71 0.59
N SER A 206 12.24 20.16 -0.65
CA SER A 206 13.19 21.07 -1.27
C SER A 206 12.76 22.54 -1.14
N GLU A 207 11.57 22.80 -0.61
CA GLU A 207 11.04 24.12 -0.21
C GLU A 207 11.29 24.37 1.30
#